data_f3eb559ab27b178d94f1fc59db13fd5d
#
_entry.id   f3eb559ab27b178d94f1fc59db13fd5d
#
_cell.length_a   1.000
_cell.length_b   1.000
_cell.length_c   1.000
_cell.angle_alpha   90.00
_cell.angle_beta   90.00
_cell.angle_gamma   90.00
#
_symmetry.space_group_name_H-M   'P 1'
#
loop_
_entity.id
_entity.type
_entity.pdbx_description
1 polymer ?
#
loop_
_entity_poly.entity_id
_entity_poly.type
_entity_poly.pdbx_seq_one_letter_code
_entity_poly.pdbx_strand_id
1 'polypeptide(L)'
;MTRVVVVVPARDEEATIGATLRGVCASLDAARAHGLVEDAVVEVTAHRCVDATEARARAVLRGRPEGRVARDHAAATVGQVRDEAARRGLASLGGPPSRTWLLSTDADTRVGLRWVGDILREADRRSVVAVAGLARLDRWQGSAAGADAYSAVLAAKMRTEGGDALHQHDHVYGANLAVRADAYLDVGGFSHTRHGEDQALLDALVAAGHPVLRTRAIAVTTSGRLRGRAAGGLAEHLARIDGLTPHSPAAAARRAADTPR
;
A
#
# COMPACT_ATOMS: atom_id res chain seq x y z
N MET A 1 16.95 -0.09 18.27
CA MET A 1 16.50 0.70 17.13
C MET A 1 15.82 -0.23 16.11
N THR A 2 14.92 0.29 15.32
CA THR A 2 14.07 -0.47 14.39
C THR A 2 14.63 -0.39 12.97
N ARG A 3 14.46 -1.46 12.18
CA ARG A 3 14.80 -1.54 10.77
C ARG A 3 13.52 -1.54 9.94
N VAL A 4 13.55 -0.95 8.75
CA VAL A 4 12.33 -0.74 7.96
C VAL A 4 12.54 -1.16 6.50
N VAL A 5 11.63 -1.98 5.99
CA VAL A 5 11.48 -2.22 4.55
C VAL A 5 10.19 -1.54 4.09
N VAL A 6 10.28 -0.66 3.11
CA VAL A 6 9.10 -0.06 2.47
C VAL A 6 8.90 -0.72 1.10
N VAL A 7 7.71 -1.28 0.88
CA VAL A 7 7.33 -1.97 -0.36
C VAL A 7 6.40 -1.09 -1.18
N VAL A 8 6.77 -0.83 -2.44
CA VAL A 8 6.01 0.01 -3.37
C VAL A 8 5.81 -0.73 -4.70
N PRO A 9 4.70 -1.49 -4.86
CA PRO A 9 4.34 -2.05 -6.16
C PRO A 9 3.92 -0.92 -7.10
N ALA A 10 4.39 -0.95 -8.34
CA ALA A 10 4.09 0.09 -9.33
C ALA A 10 3.77 -0.53 -10.70
N ARG A 11 2.68 -0.07 -11.33
CA ARG A 11 2.32 -0.42 -12.70
C ARG A 11 1.78 0.80 -13.42
N ASP A 12 2.54 1.29 -14.40
CA ASP A 12 2.19 2.47 -15.21
C ASP A 12 1.83 3.72 -14.37
N GLU A 13 2.70 4.05 -13.41
CA GLU A 13 2.52 5.14 -12.44
C GLU A 13 3.53 6.28 -12.65
N GLU A 14 3.94 6.55 -13.88
CA GLU A 14 4.93 7.59 -14.18
C GLU A 14 4.55 8.97 -13.63
N ALA A 15 3.25 9.29 -13.59
CA ALA A 15 2.78 10.60 -13.11
C ALA A 15 2.88 10.74 -11.57
N THR A 16 2.85 9.65 -10.82
CA THR A 16 2.65 9.67 -9.35
C THR A 16 3.83 9.13 -8.58
N ILE A 17 4.54 8.10 -9.08
CA ILE A 17 5.62 7.39 -8.40
C ILE A 17 6.69 8.33 -7.83
N GLY A 18 7.03 9.40 -8.55
CA GLY A 18 8.05 10.35 -8.10
C GLY A 18 7.65 11.09 -6.82
N ALA A 19 6.38 11.50 -6.70
CA ALA A 19 5.86 12.15 -5.50
C ALA A 19 5.77 11.18 -4.33
N THR A 20 5.28 9.96 -4.57
CA THR A 20 5.21 8.88 -3.59
C THR A 20 6.58 8.61 -2.98
N LEU A 21 7.60 8.36 -3.80
CA LEU A 21 8.94 8.02 -3.32
C LEU A 21 9.61 9.17 -2.57
N ARG A 22 9.43 10.43 -3.01
CA ARG A 22 9.91 11.58 -2.24
C ARG A 22 9.28 11.65 -0.85
N GLY A 23 7.97 11.39 -0.73
CA GLY A 23 7.28 11.34 0.56
C GLY A 23 7.80 10.22 1.45
N VAL A 24 7.97 9.01 0.91
CA VAL A 24 8.53 7.85 1.62
C VAL A 24 9.94 8.16 2.13
N CYS A 25 10.83 8.65 1.26
CA CYS A 25 12.19 9.00 1.64
C CYS A 25 12.23 10.09 2.72
N ALA A 26 11.45 11.15 2.57
CA ALA A 26 11.36 12.22 3.58
C ALA A 26 10.86 11.70 4.94
N SER A 27 9.90 10.76 4.93
CA SER A 27 9.39 10.15 6.15
C SER A 27 10.41 9.24 6.84
N LEU A 28 11.21 8.49 6.06
CA LEU A 28 12.32 7.69 6.58
C LEU A 28 13.40 8.59 7.17
N ASP A 29 13.78 9.67 6.48
CA ASP A 29 14.79 10.63 6.96
C ASP A 29 14.34 11.27 8.29
N ALA A 30 13.07 11.66 8.40
CA ALA A 30 12.50 12.19 9.64
C ALA A 30 12.51 11.14 10.76
N ALA A 31 12.18 9.89 10.48
CA ALA A 31 12.22 8.81 11.47
C ALA A 31 13.65 8.51 11.94
N ARG A 32 14.64 8.55 11.04
CA ARG A 32 16.06 8.44 11.39
C ARG A 32 16.53 9.58 12.26
N ALA A 33 16.17 10.82 11.91
CA ALA A 33 16.52 12.01 12.70
C ALA A 33 15.98 11.96 14.14
N HIS A 34 14.87 11.24 14.36
CA HIS A 34 14.31 11.01 15.69
C HIS A 34 14.80 9.72 16.36
N GLY A 35 15.79 9.03 15.80
CA GLY A 35 16.36 7.80 16.38
C GLY A 35 15.41 6.58 16.37
N LEU A 36 14.33 6.62 15.58
CA LEU A 36 13.37 5.52 15.49
C LEU A 36 13.82 4.43 14.52
N VAL A 37 14.54 4.80 13.46
CA VAL A 37 15.00 3.90 12.39
C VAL A 37 16.51 3.95 12.31
N GLU A 38 17.17 2.79 12.41
CA GLU A 38 18.63 2.67 12.23
C GLU A 38 18.99 2.40 10.76
N ASP A 39 18.21 1.55 10.08
CA ASP A 39 18.47 1.14 8.71
C ASP A 39 17.16 0.91 7.95
N ALA A 40 17.17 1.11 6.64
CA ALA A 40 15.99 0.94 5.82
C ALA A 40 16.32 0.50 4.40
N VAL A 41 15.32 -0.15 3.75
CA VAL A 41 15.30 -0.44 2.32
C VAL A 41 13.96 0.02 1.74
N VAL A 42 13.98 0.66 0.58
CA VAL A 42 12.80 1.02 -0.21
C VAL A 42 12.80 0.15 -1.47
N GLU A 43 11.95 -0.87 -1.48
CA GLU A 43 11.78 -1.81 -2.60
C GLU A 43 10.66 -1.35 -3.53
N VAL A 44 11.01 -0.83 -4.70
CA VAL A 44 10.06 -0.53 -5.77
C VAL A 44 10.06 -1.68 -6.76
N THR A 45 8.88 -2.24 -7.05
CA THR A 45 8.71 -3.24 -8.10
C THR A 45 7.93 -2.65 -9.28
N ALA A 46 8.61 -2.37 -10.39
CA ALA A 46 8.00 -1.98 -11.65
C ALA A 46 7.42 -3.22 -12.34
N HIS A 47 6.13 -3.51 -12.07
CA HIS A 47 5.45 -4.69 -12.59
C HIS A 47 4.79 -4.41 -13.92
N ARG A 48 5.29 -5.04 -15.00
CA ARG A 48 4.75 -4.92 -16.38
C ARG A 48 4.52 -3.48 -16.82
N CYS A 49 5.38 -2.54 -16.40
CA CYS A 49 5.29 -1.14 -16.81
C CYS A 49 5.67 -0.99 -18.28
N VAL A 50 4.88 -0.18 -19.00
CA VAL A 50 5.14 0.21 -20.39
C VAL A 50 5.43 1.71 -20.54
N ASP A 51 5.32 2.48 -19.44
CA ASP A 51 5.59 3.91 -19.33
C ASP A 51 6.96 4.21 -18.65
N ALA A 52 7.21 5.47 -18.30
CA ALA A 52 8.43 5.90 -17.65
C ALA A 52 8.49 5.63 -16.13
N THR A 53 7.60 4.82 -15.55
CA THR A 53 7.52 4.54 -14.11
C THR A 53 8.87 4.13 -13.53
N GLU A 54 9.52 3.14 -14.13
CA GLU A 54 10.82 2.64 -13.64
C GLU A 54 11.91 3.70 -13.70
N ALA A 55 12.00 4.41 -14.82
CA ALA A 55 13.00 5.46 -15.01
C ALA A 55 12.83 6.59 -13.97
N ARG A 56 11.59 6.99 -13.69
CA ARG A 56 11.26 7.99 -12.66
C ARG A 56 11.57 7.49 -11.25
N ALA A 57 11.26 6.23 -10.93
CA ALA A 57 11.61 5.63 -9.65
C ALA A 57 13.14 5.63 -9.44
N ARG A 58 13.90 5.16 -10.43
CA ARG A 58 15.37 5.19 -10.39
C ARG A 58 15.94 6.60 -10.27
N ALA A 59 15.34 7.58 -10.93
CA ALA A 59 15.78 8.98 -10.83
C ALA A 59 15.61 9.55 -9.43
N VAL A 60 14.49 9.26 -8.74
CA VAL A 60 14.24 9.73 -7.36
C VAL A 60 15.16 9.02 -6.36
N LEU A 61 15.40 7.72 -6.55
CA LEU A 61 16.23 6.91 -5.64
C LEU A 61 17.72 6.99 -5.96
N ARG A 62 18.14 7.76 -6.97
CA ARG A 62 19.55 7.96 -7.29
C ARG A 62 20.29 8.61 -6.12
N GLY A 63 21.40 7.98 -5.70
CA GLY A 63 22.21 8.45 -4.57
C GLY A 63 21.64 8.11 -3.20
N ARG A 64 20.52 7.39 -3.13
CA ARG A 64 19.96 6.87 -1.88
C ARG A 64 20.34 5.41 -1.70
N PRO A 65 21.19 5.08 -0.70
CA PRO A 65 21.72 3.73 -0.50
C PRO A 65 20.63 2.69 -0.18
N GLU A 66 19.51 3.16 0.39
CA GLU A 66 18.36 2.33 0.71
C GLU A 66 17.47 2.01 -0.51
N GLY A 67 17.60 2.74 -1.63
CA GLY A 67 16.71 2.61 -2.79
C GLY A 67 17.00 1.39 -3.65
N ARG A 68 15.98 0.61 -3.95
CA ARG A 68 16.03 -0.55 -4.87
C ARG A 68 14.88 -0.44 -5.86
N VAL A 69 15.15 -0.71 -7.13
CA VAL A 69 14.12 -0.76 -8.19
C VAL A 69 14.30 -2.04 -8.98
N ALA A 70 13.36 -2.95 -8.83
CA ALA A 70 13.30 -4.21 -9.56
C ALA A 70 12.25 -4.13 -10.68
N ARG A 71 12.50 -4.84 -11.79
CA ARG A 71 11.49 -5.14 -12.81
C ARG A 71 10.85 -6.48 -12.48
N ASP A 72 9.56 -6.57 -12.73
CA ASP A 72 8.84 -7.84 -12.68
C ASP A 72 7.86 -7.96 -13.86
N HIS A 73 7.87 -9.11 -14.50
CA HIS A 73 6.97 -9.50 -15.58
C HIS A 73 6.26 -10.82 -15.29
N ALA A 74 6.67 -11.54 -14.25
CA ALA A 74 6.25 -12.90 -13.94
C ALA A 74 5.05 -12.93 -13.01
N ALA A 75 5.04 -12.13 -11.96
CA ALA A 75 3.98 -12.14 -10.96
C ALA A 75 2.58 -12.03 -11.58
N ALA A 76 1.66 -12.84 -11.09
CA ALA A 76 0.29 -12.89 -11.59
C ALA A 76 -0.64 -11.89 -10.84
N THR A 77 -0.28 -11.54 -9.59
CA THR A 77 -1.12 -10.74 -8.70
C THR A 77 -0.31 -9.67 -7.98
N VAL A 78 -0.98 -8.63 -7.49
CA VAL A 78 -0.34 -7.59 -6.67
C VAL A 78 0.16 -8.13 -5.34
N GLY A 79 -0.53 -9.13 -4.77
CA GLY A 79 -0.07 -9.82 -3.56
C GLY A 79 1.28 -10.51 -3.76
N GLN A 80 1.45 -11.20 -4.90
CA GLN A 80 2.74 -11.80 -5.25
C GLN A 80 3.83 -10.74 -5.43
N VAL A 81 3.54 -9.62 -6.11
CA VAL A 81 4.48 -8.49 -6.27
C VAL A 81 4.92 -7.94 -4.92
N ARG A 82 3.97 -7.75 -3.97
CA ARG A 82 4.27 -7.27 -2.62
C ARG A 82 5.08 -8.28 -1.82
N ASP A 83 4.73 -9.56 -1.86
CA ASP A 83 5.42 -10.62 -1.11
C ASP A 83 6.88 -10.77 -1.58
N GLU A 84 7.09 -10.83 -2.89
CA GLU A 84 8.45 -10.90 -3.45
C GLU A 84 9.29 -9.67 -3.11
N ALA A 85 8.71 -8.46 -3.17
CA ALA A 85 9.38 -7.24 -2.77
C ALA A 85 9.73 -7.23 -1.27
N ALA A 86 8.80 -7.67 -0.41
CA ALA A 86 9.01 -7.80 1.02
C ALA A 86 10.17 -8.75 1.33
N ARG A 87 10.17 -9.93 0.72
CA ARG A 87 11.24 -10.93 0.91
C ARG A 87 12.60 -10.43 0.40
N ARG A 88 12.65 -9.77 -0.77
CA ARG A 88 13.90 -9.14 -1.26
C ARG A 88 14.41 -8.07 -0.30
N GLY A 89 13.52 -7.20 0.18
CA GLY A 89 13.88 -6.16 1.13
C GLY A 89 14.40 -6.72 2.44
N LEU A 90 13.75 -7.74 3.00
CA LEU A 90 14.20 -8.43 4.21
C LEU A 90 15.58 -9.08 4.01
N ALA A 91 15.79 -9.79 2.90
CA ALA A 91 17.06 -10.42 2.58
C ALA A 91 18.17 -9.38 2.40
N SER A 92 17.88 -8.25 1.73
CA SER A 92 18.83 -7.15 1.51
C SER A 92 19.21 -6.44 2.80
N LEU A 93 18.23 -6.20 3.67
CA LEU A 93 18.43 -5.50 4.94
C LEU A 93 19.10 -6.39 5.98
N GLY A 94 18.78 -7.68 5.99
CA GLY A 94 19.24 -8.64 7.00
C GLY A 94 18.78 -8.30 8.42
N GLY A 95 19.41 -8.93 9.42
CA GLY A 95 19.13 -8.69 10.83
C GLY A 95 17.87 -9.41 11.36
N PRO A 96 17.51 -9.20 12.64
CA PRO A 96 16.44 -9.96 13.27
C PRO A 96 15.05 -9.51 12.80
N PRO A 97 14.17 -10.44 12.37
CA PRO A 97 12.81 -10.12 11.94
C PRO A 97 11.98 -9.40 13.02
N SER A 98 12.19 -9.72 14.30
CA SER A 98 11.49 -9.08 15.42
C SER A 98 11.82 -7.58 15.62
N ARG A 99 12.86 -7.07 14.96
CA ARG A 99 13.28 -5.66 14.94
C ARG A 99 13.06 -4.99 13.59
N THR A 100 12.46 -5.69 12.64
CA THR A 100 12.24 -5.21 11.27
C THR A 100 10.76 -5.05 11.00
N TRP A 101 10.38 -3.90 10.43
CA TRP A 101 9.01 -3.60 10.01
C TRP A 101 8.91 -3.54 8.49
N LEU A 102 7.91 -4.20 7.97
CA LEU A 102 7.49 -4.11 6.57
C LEU A 102 6.37 -3.08 6.47
N LEU A 103 6.58 -2.01 5.71
CA LEU A 103 5.59 -1.00 5.42
C LEU A 103 5.20 -1.09 3.95
N SER A 104 3.91 -1.14 3.65
CA SER A 104 3.40 -1.16 2.29
C SER A 104 2.68 0.15 1.96
N THR A 105 2.96 0.70 0.78
CA THR A 105 2.23 1.84 0.21
C THR A 105 2.11 1.68 -1.30
N ASP A 106 1.11 2.33 -1.93
CA ASP A 106 0.91 2.26 -3.37
C ASP A 106 1.66 3.36 -4.11
N ALA A 107 1.99 3.13 -5.38
CA ALA A 107 2.77 4.05 -6.21
C ALA A 107 2.05 5.36 -6.58
N ASP A 108 0.77 5.49 -6.26
CA ASP A 108 -0.06 6.70 -6.40
C ASP A 108 -0.50 7.29 -5.05
N THR A 109 0.16 6.87 -3.97
CA THR A 109 -0.15 7.27 -2.60
C THR A 109 0.88 8.27 -2.07
N ARG A 110 0.41 9.32 -1.44
CA ARG A 110 1.23 10.31 -0.73
C ARG A 110 1.20 10.04 0.77
N VAL A 111 2.36 9.74 1.32
CA VAL A 111 2.56 9.60 2.77
C VAL A 111 3.04 10.92 3.37
N GLY A 112 2.65 11.20 4.62
CA GLY A 112 3.10 12.38 5.35
C GLY A 112 4.51 12.23 5.90
N LEU A 113 5.14 13.35 6.27
CA LEU A 113 6.50 13.38 6.82
C LEU A 113 6.68 12.48 8.05
N ARG A 114 5.64 12.33 8.87
CA ARG A 114 5.67 11.53 10.11
C ARG A 114 5.20 10.08 9.94
N TRP A 115 4.82 9.66 8.73
CA TRP A 115 4.16 8.37 8.48
C TRP A 115 4.90 7.18 9.10
N VAL A 116 6.18 7.01 8.80
CA VAL A 116 7.01 5.93 9.38
C VAL A 116 7.08 6.05 10.89
N GLY A 117 7.38 7.26 11.40
CA GLY A 117 7.52 7.50 12.84
C GLY A 117 6.23 7.29 13.62
N ASP A 118 5.09 7.72 13.08
CA ASP A 118 3.79 7.56 13.72
C ASP A 118 3.36 6.08 13.76
N ILE A 119 3.62 5.30 12.69
CA ILE A 119 3.41 3.85 12.67
C ILE A 119 4.22 3.18 13.79
N LEU A 120 5.52 3.43 13.85
CA LEU A 120 6.40 2.77 14.82
C LEU A 120 6.06 3.14 16.27
N ARG A 121 5.72 4.42 16.53
CA ARG A 121 5.31 4.87 17.87
C ARG A 121 3.96 4.27 18.30
N GLU A 122 2.97 4.21 17.39
CA GLU A 122 1.68 3.61 17.70
C GLU A 122 1.80 2.10 17.93
N ALA A 123 2.63 1.42 17.13
CA ALA A 123 2.90 0.00 17.30
C ALA A 123 3.54 -0.30 18.66
N ASP A 124 4.55 0.46 19.05
CA ASP A 124 5.22 0.33 20.35
C ASP A 124 4.25 0.64 21.50
N ARG A 125 3.57 1.78 21.45
CA ARG A 125 2.62 2.24 22.47
C ARG A 125 1.48 1.25 22.71
N ARG A 126 1.04 0.55 21.68
CA ARG A 126 -0.07 -0.41 21.74
C ARG A 126 0.40 -1.87 21.85
N SER A 127 1.72 -2.10 21.81
CA SER A 127 2.32 -3.44 21.83
C SER A 127 1.75 -4.36 20.74
N VAL A 128 1.56 -3.82 19.51
CA VAL A 128 1.03 -4.56 18.37
C VAL A 128 2.13 -4.93 17.38
N VAL A 129 1.86 -5.92 16.53
CA VAL A 129 2.77 -6.36 15.47
C VAL A 129 2.31 -5.94 14.07
N ALA A 130 1.11 -5.38 13.96
CA ALA A 130 0.62 -4.84 12.70
C ALA A 130 -0.20 -3.56 12.93
N VAL A 131 -0.12 -2.65 11.96
CA VAL A 131 -0.84 -1.38 11.95
C VAL A 131 -1.48 -1.19 10.58
N ALA A 132 -2.81 -1.10 10.53
CA ALA A 132 -3.58 -0.70 9.38
C ALA A 132 -4.11 0.73 9.59
N GLY A 133 -3.63 1.67 8.78
CA GLY A 133 -4.09 3.04 8.78
C GLY A 133 -5.15 3.30 7.70
N LEU A 134 -5.67 4.53 7.66
CA LEU A 134 -6.64 4.96 6.64
C LEU A 134 -5.95 5.38 5.34
N ALA A 135 -6.63 5.13 4.21
CA ALA A 135 -6.34 5.76 2.94
C ALA A 135 -7.51 6.72 2.60
N ARG A 136 -7.19 8.00 2.43
CA ARG A 136 -8.14 9.03 2.00
C ARG A 136 -7.92 9.29 0.51
N LEU A 137 -9.00 9.52 -0.23
CA LEU A 137 -8.88 9.92 -1.63
C LEU A 137 -8.39 11.37 -1.73
N ASP A 138 -7.50 11.67 -2.66
CA ASP A 138 -7.05 13.03 -2.96
C ASP A 138 -8.21 13.88 -3.50
N ARG A 139 -9.02 13.27 -4.38
CA ARG A 139 -10.28 13.82 -4.89
C ARG A 139 -11.10 12.68 -5.48
N TRP A 140 -12.40 12.84 -5.46
CA TRP A 140 -13.31 11.97 -6.21
C TRP A 140 -13.28 12.34 -7.70
N GLN A 141 -13.16 11.35 -8.58
CA GLN A 141 -13.10 11.59 -10.03
C GLN A 141 -14.37 11.11 -10.78
N GLY A 142 -15.44 10.80 -10.03
CA GLY A 142 -16.72 10.36 -10.55
C GLY A 142 -17.83 11.40 -10.37
N SER A 143 -19.07 10.92 -10.37
CA SER A 143 -20.27 11.72 -10.16
C SER A 143 -20.40 12.19 -8.69
N ALA A 144 -21.18 13.24 -8.44
CA ALA A 144 -21.49 13.68 -7.07
C ALA A 144 -22.23 12.58 -6.29
N ALA A 145 -23.16 11.87 -6.92
CA ALA A 145 -23.88 10.75 -6.30
C ALA A 145 -22.93 9.61 -5.89
N GLY A 146 -21.92 9.31 -6.72
CA GLY A 146 -20.85 8.35 -6.38
C GLY A 146 -20.02 8.81 -5.18
N ALA A 147 -19.70 10.10 -5.08
CA ALA A 147 -19.00 10.67 -3.92
C ALA A 147 -19.79 10.48 -2.62
N ASP A 148 -21.10 10.75 -2.65
CA ASP A 148 -21.99 10.57 -1.51
C ASP A 148 -22.11 9.09 -1.11
N ALA A 149 -22.28 8.20 -2.09
CA ALA A 149 -22.32 6.76 -1.88
C ALA A 149 -21.00 6.24 -1.26
N TYR A 150 -19.84 6.70 -1.76
CA TYR A 150 -18.54 6.34 -1.18
C TYR A 150 -18.40 6.85 0.26
N SER A 151 -18.83 8.08 0.53
CA SER A 151 -18.82 8.66 1.87
C SER A 151 -19.66 7.83 2.85
N ALA A 152 -20.84 7.35 2.42
CA ALA A 152 -21.68 6.46 3.21
C ALA A 152 -21.01 5.11 3.48
N VAL A 153 -20.34 4.52 2.48
CA VAL A 153 -19.56 3.28 2.65
C VAL A 153 -18.42 3.48 3.65
N LEU A 154 -17.71 4.60 3.58
CA LEU A 154 -16.66 4.93 4.55
C LEU A 154 -17.24 5.07 5.97
N ALA A 155 -18.31 5.82 6.13
CA ALA A 155 -18.96 6.03 7.43
C ALA A 155 -19.41 4.71 8.06
N ALA A 156 -20.00 3.80 7.27
CA ALA A 156 -20.45 2.49 7.75
C ALA A 156 -19.32 1.59 8.27
N LYS A 157 -18.10 1.78 7.77
CA LYS A 157 -16.90 1.02 8.19
C LYS A 157 -16.13 1.69 9.33
N MET A 158 -16.51 2.90 9.74
CA MET A 158 -15.94 3.56 10.90
C MET A 158 -16.65 3.10 12.16
N ARG A 159 -15.89 2.51 13.09
CA ARG A 159 -16.46 2.15 14.39
C ARG A 159 -16.66 3.40 15.23
N THR A 160 -17.79 3.46 15.94
CA THR A 160 -18.11 4.52 16.89
C THR A 160 -17.22 4.43 18.13
N GLU A 161 -17.05 5.56 18.81
CA GLU A 161 -16.31 5.63 20.08
C GLU A 161 -16.93 4.67 21.12
N GLY A 162 -16.06 3.88 21.78
CA GLY A 162 -16.48 2.85 22.76
C GLY A 162 -16.19 1.42 22.32
N GLY A 163 -15.71 1.21 21.07
CA GLY A 163 -15.23 -0.08 20.59
C GLY A 163 -13.84 -0.45 21.12
N ASP A 164 -13.34 -1.60 20.68
CA ASP A 164 -11.99 -2.04 20.96
C ASP A 164 -10.98 -0.96 20.58
N ALA A 165 -10.14 -0.55 21.52
CA ALA A 165 -9.12 0.48 21.33
C ALA A 165 -8.12 0.17 20.20
N LEU A 166 -7.99 -1.11 19.82
CA LEU A 166 -7.16 -1.56 18.70
C LEU A 166 -7.92 -1.65 17.37
N HIS A 167 -9.26 -1.54 17.36
CA HIS A 167 -10.08 -1.74 16.18
C HIS A 167 -11.03 -0.55 15.94
N GLN A 168 -10.51 0.53 15.37
CA GLN A 168 -11.24 1.77 15.15
C GLN A 168 -11.96 1.86 13.79
N HIS A 169 -11.67 0.97 12.85
CA HIS A 169 -12.30 0.88 11.53
C HIS A 169 -12.11 -0.49 10.89
N ASP A 170 -12.97 -0.82 9.92
CA ASP A 170 -12.92 -2.09 9.16
C ASP A 170 -12.21 -1.96 7.79
N HIS A 171 -11.59 -0.82 7.52
CA HIS A 171 -10.83 -0.63 6.30
C HIS A 171 -9.46 -1.29 6.38
N VAL A 172 -9.07 -1.96 5.29
CA VAL A 172 -7.71 -2.42 5.06
C VAL A 172 -7.26 -1.96 3.69
N TYR A 173 -6.11 -1.33 3.64
CA TYR A 173 -5.53 -0.83 2.40
C TYR A 173 -4.04 -1.18 2.37
N GLY A 174 -3.62 -1.90 1.33
CA GLY A 174 -2.20 -2.14 1.05
C GLY A 174 -1.38 -0.85 0.91
N ALA A 175 -2.08 0.27 0.64
CA ALA A 175 -1.51 1.62 0.59
C ALA A 175 -1.07 2.17 1.96
N ASN A 176 -1.54 1.60 3.09
CA ASN A 176 -1.20 2.06 4.45
C ASN A 176 -1.23 0.91 5.46
N LEU A 177 -0.36 -0.06 5.24
CA LEU A 177 -0.26 -1.26 6.06
C LEU A 177 1.19 -1.45 6.53
N ALA A 178 1.37 -1.76 7.80
CA ALA A 178 2.67 -2.09 8.37
C ALA A 178 2.56 -3.38 9.19
N VAL A 179 3.57 -4.25 9.07
CA VAL A 179 3.63 -5.52 9.81
C VAL A 179 5.07 -5.77 10.24
N ARG A 180 5.27 -6.22 11.49
CA ARG A 180 6.58 -6.64 11.97
C ARG A 180 6.98 -7.94 11.27
N ALA A 181 8.24 -8.03 10.83
CA ALA A 181 8.66 -9.07 9.91
C ALA A 181 8.58 -10.50 10.48
N ASP A 182 8.74 -10.69 11.78
CA ASP A 182 8.55 -12.00 12.41
C ASP A 182 7.09 -12.48 12.30
N ALA A 183 6.12 -11.61 12.59
CA ALA A 183 4.70 -11.92 12.44
C ALA A 183 4.30 -12.12 10.96
N TYR A 184 4.87 -11.30 10.06
CA TYR A 184 4.69 -11.47 8.62
C TYR A 184 5.13 -12.85 8.12
N LEU A 185 6.32 -13.30 8.57
CA LEU A 185 6.89 -14.59 8.18
C LEU A 185 6.12 -15.76 8.82
N ASP A 186 5.65 -15.60 10.07
CA ASP A 186 4.86 -16.59 10.80
C ASP A 186 3.57 -16.97 10.07
N VAL A 187 2.88 -15.99 9.46
CA VAL A 187 1.63 -16.23 8.72
C VAL A 187 1.84 -16.47 7.21
N GLY A 188 3.09 -16.59 6.75
CA GLY A 188 3.42 -16.90 5.36
C GLY A 188 3.50 -15.69 4.41
N GLY A 189 3.20 -14.47 4.87
CA GLY A 189 3.30 -13.24 4.09
C GLY A 189 2.04 -12.88 3.31
N PHE A 190 2.17 -11.99 2.30
CA PHE A 190 1.03 -11.64 1.45
C PHE A 190 0.54 -12.84 0.65
N SER A 191 -0.76 -13.06 0.67
CA SER A 191 -1.39 -14.10 -0.15
C SER A 191 -1.30 -13.75 -1.65
N HIS A 192 -1.18 -14.79 -2.49
CA HIS A 192 -1.13 -14.62 -3.95
C HIS A 192 -2.53 -14.61 -4.59
N THR A 193 -3.56 -14.22 -3.84
CA THR A 193 -4.93 -14.04 -4.34
C THR A 193 -4.99 -12.91 -5.36
N ARG A 194 -6.01 -12.94 -6.22
CA ARG A 194 -6.18 -11.89 -7.26
C ARG A 194 -6.36 -10.50 -6.66
N HIS A 195 -7.01 -10.40 -5.51
CA HIS A 195 -7.30 -9.15 -4.78
C HIS A 195 -7.57 -9.46 -3.32
N GLY A 196 -7.45 -8.44 -2.44
CA GLY A 196 -7.69 -8.55 -1.01
C GLY A 196 -6.52 -9.21 -0.26
N GLU A 197 -5.32 -9.18 -0.80
CA GLU A 197 -4.11 -9.72 -0.18
C GLU A 197 -3.77 -9.01 1.14
N ASP A 198 -4.11 -7.74 1.24
CA ASP A 198 -3.95 -6.91 2.43
C ASP A 198 -4.92 -7.32 3.55
N GLN A 199 -6.20 -7.50 3.22
CA GLN A 199 -7.19 -8.02 4.16
C GLN A 199 -6.83 -9.45 4.59
N ALA A 200 -6.47 -10.32 3.64
CA ALA A 200 -6.10 -11.69 3.93
C ALA A 200 -4.88 -11.80 4.87
N LEU A 201 -3.88 -10.90 4.70
CA LEU A 201 -2.73 -10.85 5.60
C LEU A 201 -3.15 -10.44 7.03
N LEU A 202 -4.00 -9.42 7.16
CA LEU A 202 -4.50 -9.01 8.48
C LEU A 202 -5.36 -10.08 9.14
N ASP A 203 -6.21 -10.76 8.37
CA ASP A 203 -7.05 -11.84 8.89
C ASP A 203 -6.20 -13.03 9.36
N ALA A 204 -5.14 -13.38 8.62
CA ALA A 204 -4.19 -14.41 9.02
C ALA A 204 -3.45 -14.05 10.31
N LEU A 205 -3.02 -12.79 10.48
CA LEU A 205 -2.40 -12.31 11.72
C LEU A 205 -3.36 -12.41 12.91
N VAL A 206 -4.61 -11.98 12.74
CA VAL A 206 -5.63 -12.08 13.80
C VAL A 206 -5.92 -13.54 14.13
N ALA A 207 -6.06 -14.41 13.13
CA ALA A 207 -6.29 -15.86 13.34
C ALA A 207 -5.12 -16.55 14.07
N ALA A 208 -3.88 -16.07 13.85
CA ALA A 208 -2.69 -16.54 14.56
C ALA A 208 -2.55 -15.94 15.98
N GLY A 209 -3.49 -15.09 16.42
CA GLY A 209 -3.47 -14.46 17.75
C GLY A 209 -2.53 -13.25 17.86
N HIS A 210 -2.04 -12.73 16.75
CA HIS A 210 -1.21 -11.54 16.76
C HIS A 210 -2.03 -10.27 17.03
N PRO A 211 -1.58 -9.36 17.90
CA PRO A 211 -2.26 -8.09 18.15
C PRO A 211 -2.10 -7.14 16.95
N VAL A 212 -3.24 -6.69 16.41
CA VAL A 212 -3.33 -5.81 15.23
C VAL A 212 -4.03 -4.52 15.60
N LEU A 213 -3.46 -3.38 15.23
CA LEU A 213 -4.07 -2.05 15.37
C LEU A 213 -4.68 -1.61 14.04
N ARG A 214 -5.99 -1.32 14.04
CA ARG A 214 -6.67 -0.59 12.96
C ARG A 214 -6.97 0.81 13.46
N THR A 215 -6.23 1.83 12.96
CA THR A 215 -6.27 3.18 13.55
C THR A 215 -6.65 4.28 12.58
N ARG A 216 -7.44 5.22 13.07
CA ARG A 216 -7.82 6.46 12.37
C ARG A 216 -6.75 7.56 12.47
N ALA A 217 -5.79 7.41 13.37
CA ALA A 217 -4.75 8.43 13.63
C ALA A 217 -3.71 8.52 12.53
N ILE A 218 -3.49 7.44 11.76
CA ILE A 218 -2.49 7.36 10.70
C ILE A 218 -3.22 7.29 9.36
N ALA A 219 -3.11 8.33 8.55
CA ALA A 219 -3.77 8.38 7.24
C ALA A 219 -2.78 8.77 6.14
N VAL A 220 -2.97 8.15 4.97
CA VAL A 220 -2.30 8.51 3.72
C VAL A 220 -3.32 9.07 2.73
N THR A 221 -2.84 9.70 1.65
CA THR A 221 -3.70 10.19 0.57
C THR A 221 -3.40 9.43 -0.70
N THR A 222 -4.39 8.74 -1.25
CA THR A 222 -4.27 7.95 -2.49
C THR A 222 -5.17 8.50 -3.60
N SER A 223 -4.94 8.06 -4.83
CA SER A 223 -5.68 8.52 -6.00
C SER A 223 -7.14 8.04 -5.99
N GLY A 224 -8.07 8.97 -6.16
CA GLY A 224 -9.50 8.71 -6.34
C GLY A 224 -9.92 8.39 -7.79
N ARG A 225 -8.99 7.94 -8.64
CA ARG A 225 -9.27 7.56 -10.02
C ARG A 225 -10.25 6.37 -10.11
N LEU A 226 -11.10 6.39 -11.13
CA LEU A 226 -12.07 5.32 -11.40
C LEU A 226 -11.56 4.28 -12.40
N ARG A 227 -10.39 4.50 -13.00
CA ARG A 227 -9.73 3.56 -13.90
C ARG A 227 -8.42 3.10 -13.28
N GLY A 228 -8.40 1.84 -12.83
CA GLY A 228 -7.23 1.21 -12.21
C GLY A 228 -6.43 0.37 -13.20
N ARG A 229 -5.23 0.00 -12.80
CA ARG A 229 -4.32 -0.90 -13.54
C ARG A 229 -4.32 -2.31 -12.96
N ALA A 230 -4.77 -2.45 -11.71
CA ALA A 230 -4.97 -3.73 -11.05
C ALA A 230 -6.45 -4.12 -11.10
N ALA A 231 -6.74 -5.32 -11.58
CA ALA A 231 -8.09 -5.89 -11.52
C ALA A 231 -8.49 -6.12 -10.06
N GLY A 232 -9.74 -5.77 -9.70
CA GLY A 232 -10.24 -5.90 -8.32
C GLY A 232 -9.69 -4.86 -7.32
N GLY A 233 -8.86 -3.90 -7.78
CA GLY A 233 -8.29 -2.87 -6.91
C GLY A 233 -9.26 -1.73 -6.56
N LEU A 234 -8.76 -0.76 -5.76
CA LEU A 234 -9.56 0.38 -5.27
C LEU A 234 -10.30 1.11 -6.41
N ALA A 235 -9.64 1.41 -7.52
CA ALA A 235 -10.25 2.14 -8.63
C ALA A 235 -11.48 1.41 -9.23
N GLU A 236 -11.44 0.08 -9.33
CA GLU A 236 -12.59 -0.71 -9.78
C GLU A 236 -13.72 -0.71 -8.74
N HIS A 237 -13.37 -0.74 -7.45
CA HIS A 237 -14.35 -0.59 -6.38
C HIS A 237 -15.03 0.79 -6.42
N LEU A 238 -14.26 1.87 -6.62
CA LEU A 238 -14.78 3.23 -6.77
C LEU A 238 -15.68 3.35 -8.02
N ALA A 239 -15.29 2.75 -9.15
CA ALA A 239 -16.09 2.73 -10.37
C ALA A 239 -17.45 2.03 -10.17
N ARG A 240 -17.48 0.92 -9.40
CA ARG A 240 -18.74 0.24 -9.05
C ARG A 240 -19.64 1.11 -8.18
N ILE A 241 -19.09 1.82 -7.21
CA ILE A 241 -19.84 2.76 -6.37
C ILE A 241 -20.41 3.90 -7.20
N ASP A 242 -19.67 4.39 -8.22
CA ASP A 242 -20.12 5.44 -9.14
C ASP A 242 -21.14 4.95 -10.18
N GLY A 243 -21.53 3.66 -10.15
CA GLY A 243 -22.47 3.08 -11.11
C GLY A 243 -21.85 2.77 -12.48
N LEU A 244 -20.54 2.85 -12.60
CA LEU A 244 -19.82 2.50 -13.81
C LEU A 244 -19.60 0.99 -13.86
N THR A 245 -20.00 0.35 -14.97
CA THR A 245 -19.66 -1.05 -15.22
C THR A 245 -18.14 -1.22 -15.33
N PRO A 246 -17.52 -2.20 -14.65
CA PRO A 246 -16.09 -2.43 -14.80
C PRO A 246 -15.74 -2.65 -16.27
N HIS A 247 -14.78 -1.91 -16.80
CA HIS A 247 -14.29 -2.10 -18.16
C HIS A 247 -13.57 -3.46 -18.21
N SER A 248 -14.20 -4.47 -18.80
CA SER A 248 -13.51 -5.68 -19.23
C SER A 248 -12.52 -5.29 -20.33
N PRO A 249 -11.23 -5.65 -20.24
CA PRO A 249 -10.27 -5.40 -21.33
C PRO A 249 -10.70 -6.02 -22.66
N ALA A 250 -11.57 -7.03 -22.65
CA ALA A 250 -12.21 -7.61 -23.83
C ALA A 250 -13.18 -6.65 -24.55
N ALA A 251 -13.77 -5.66 -23.87
CA ALA A 251 -14.67 -4.68 -24.49
C ALA A 251 -13.92 -3.56 -25.22
N ALA A 252 -12.70 -3.22 -24.79
CA ALA A 252 -11.86 -2.23 -25.46
C ALA A 252 -11.33 -2.76 -26.81
N ALA A 253 -10.99 -4.06 -26.88
CA ALA A 253 -10.54 -4.70 -28.12
C ALA A 253 -11.65 -4.79 -29.20
N ARG A 254 -12.93 -4.95 -28.81
CA ARG A 254 -14.06 -5.00 -29.72
C ARG A 254 -14.40 -3.63 -30.34
N ARG A 255 -14.21 -2.52 -29.59
CA ARG A 255 -14.46 -1.16 -30.15
C ARG A 255 -13.41 -0.70 -31.14
N ALA A 256 -12.17 -1.20 -31.05
CA ALA A 256 -11.10 -0.91 -32.01
C ALA A 256 -11.29 -1.67 -33.33
N ALA A 257 -12.06 -2.76 -33.35
CA ALA A 257 -12.34 -3.57 -34.52
C ALA A 257 -13.55 -3.09 -35.33
N ASP A 258 -14.44 -2.25 -34.75
CA ASP A 258 -15.69 -1.79 -35.35
C ASP A 258 -15.64 -0.33 -35.89
N THR A 259 -14.46 0.26 -36.07
CA THR A 259 -14.33 1.56 -36.73
C THR A 259 -14.18 1.32 -38.23
N PRO A 260 -15.20 1.64 -39.03
CA PRO A 260 -15.08 1.52 -40.50
C PRO A 260 -14.05 2.52 -41.02
N ARG A 261 -13.25 2.06 -41.97
CA ARG A 261 -12.27 2.87 -42.74
C ARG A 261 -12.97 3.86 -43.66
#